data_02ef70403434c6e0b6f1f3d20dde7212
#
_entry.id   02ef70403434c6e0b6f1f3d20dde7212
#
_cell.length_a   1.000
_cell.length_b   1.000
_cell.length_c   1.000
_cell.angle_alpha   90.00
_cell.angle_beta   90.00
_cell.angle_gamma   90.00
#
_symmetry.space_group_name_H-M   'P 1'
#
loop_
_entity.id
_entity.type
_entity.pdbx_description
1 polymer ?
#
loop_
_entity_poly.entity_id
_entity_poly.type
_entity_poly.pdbx_seq_one_letter_code
_entity_poly.pdbx_strand_id
1 'polypeptide(L)'
;MPKTKFIIYKYSFLKEENLFTKKNDTKEEAINKALETFSSLFESKSLDVYQSKKDGTPCKYSNQIERTLDGVTYLRICDHIERTRVKDFKETLEDTEPFCAVVVDTRAGYEQIAIERKSDVFRGETDKIRNLLQDAFNRVLIRYGFKIAIKRKIKVTDFWHTVHEQVHKNKDTIRKIIIDFPDPDKNINLDTSPVMLDSLKLYSSIAKLTNANDCQILLSTTKDKTLTLQRAENDVTHIVDLCCRYGYNISVYFRQMGVYRSKEKMNACYWMEDDILTDFVNKNWLIMVRAIHLSSYGG
;
A
#
# COMPACT_ATOMS: atom_id res chain seq x y z
N MET A 1 11.33 -11.66 -23.58
CA MET A 1 11.11 -12.52 -22.39
C MET A 1 9.78 -12.11 -21.76
N PRO A 2 8.98 -13.03 -21.26
CA PRO A 2 7.76 -12.67 -20.54
C PRO A 2 8.14 -11.86 -19.28
N LYS A 3 7.28 -10.89 -18.95
CA LYS A 3 7.51 -10.00 -17.79
C LYS A 3 6.33 -10.07 -16.85
N THR A 4 6.62 -10.30 -15.59
CA THR A 4 5.63 -10.32 -14.52
C THR A 4 5.50 -8.94 -13.88
N LYS A 5 4.26 -8.50 -13.69
CA LYS A 5 3.94 -7.20 -13.09
C LYS A 5 3.69 -7.33 -11.60
N PHE A 6 4.41 -6.55 -10.80
CA PHE A 6 4.16 -6.36 -9.38
C PHE A 6 3.51 -5.00 -9.11
N ILE A 7 2.51 -4.98 -8.25
CA ILE A 7 1.92 -3.75 -7.71
C ILE A 7 2.54 -3.51 -6.34
N ILE A 8 3.00 -2.29 -6.12
CA ILE A 8 3.71 -1.90 -4.90
C ILE A 8 2.73 -1.23 -3.92
N TYR A 9 2.81 -1.69 -2.69
CA TYR A 9 2.08 -1.15 -1.56
C TYR A 9 3.08 -0.64 -0.52
N LYS A 10 2.73 0.44 0.16
CA LYS A 10 3.37 0.90 1.38
C LYS A 10 2.49 0.46 2.54
N TYR A 11 3.11 -0.01 3.62
CA TYR A 11 2.38 -0.21 4.85
C TYR A 11 2.87 0.74 5.95
N SER A 12 1.98 1.00 6.88
CA SER A 12 2.25 1.79 8.08
C SER A 12 1.65 1.12 9.29
N PHE A 13 2.31 1.25 10.44
CA PHE A 13 1.77 0.80 11.70
C PHE A 13 0.90 1.87 12.33
N LEU A 14 -0.27 1.44 12.78
CA LEU A 14 -1.22 2.26 13.51
C LEU A 14 -1.21 1.82 14.97
N LYS A 15 -1.08 2.77 15.88
CA LYS A 15 -1.21 2.51 17.32
C LYS A 15 -2.67 2.26 17.65
N GLU A 16 -2.94 1.15 18.34
CA GLU A 16 -4.25 0.85 18.92
C GLU A 16 -4.16 0.99 20.45
N GLU A 17 -5.08 1.74 21.03
CA GLU A 17 -5.20 1.80 22.47
C GLU A 17 -5.86 0.51 22.96
N ASN A 18 -5.07 -0.36 23.57
CA ASN A 18 -5.56 -1.54 24.26
C ASN A 18 -4.95 -1.64 25.66
N LEU A 19 -5.47 -2.57 26.49
CA LEU A 19 -5.03 -2.79 27.86
C LEU A 19 -3.54 -3.20 28.00
N PHE A 20 -2.91 -3.57 26.87
CA PHE A 20 -1.53 -4.07 26.84
C PHE A 20 -0.51 -3.02 26.35
N THR A 21 -0.97 -1.85 25.89
CA THR A 21 -0.05 -0.77 25.48
C THR A 21 0.46 0.00 26.68
N LYS A 22 1.77 0.03 26.85
CA LYS A 22 2.40 0.93 27.82
C LYS A 22 2.24 2.37 27.34
N LYS A 23 1.69 3.24 28.16
CA LYS A 23 1.43 4.66 27.84
C LYS A 23 2.71 5.48 27.56
N ASN A 24 3.89 4.98 27.90
CA ASN A 24 5.14 5.73 27.93
C ASN A 24 6.18 5.33 26.89
N ASP A 25 5.84 4.46 25.93
CA ASP A 25 6.80 4.09 24.87
C ASP A 25 7.08 5.31 23.97
N THR A 26 8.35 5.60 23.72
CA THR A 26 8.75 6.60 22.72
C THR A 26 8.28 6.15 21.33
N LYS A 27 8.20 7.09 20.38
CA LYS A 27 7.81 6.76 19.00
C LYS A 27 8.74 5.70 18.40
N GLU A 28 10.05 5.81 18.65
CA GLU A 28 11.07 4.91 18.14
C GLU A 28 10.94 3.50 18.74
N GLU A 29 10.74 3.39 20.05
CA GLU A 29 10.50 2.11 20.71
C GLU A 29 9.23 1.43 20.20
N ALA A 30 8.16 2.19 19.97
CA ALA A 30 6.92 1.67 19.41
C ALA A 30 7.11 1.16 17.96
N ILE A 31 7.87 1.87 17.12
CA ILE A 31 8.20 1.43 15.77
C ILE A 31 9.00 0.13 15.78
N ASN A 32 10.07 0.08 16.57
CA ASN A 32 10.94 -1.09 16.67
C ASN A 32 10.16 -2.32 17.15
N LYS A 33 9.35 -2.16 18.19
CA LYS A 33 8.49 -3.23 18.69
C LYS A 33 7.46 -3.71 17.66
N ALA A 34 6.86 -2.79 16.89
CA ALA A 34 5.91 -3.16 15.83
C ALA A 34 6.63 -3.90 14.69
N LEU A 35 7.82 -3.46 14.28
CA LEU A 35 8.64 -4.11 13.25
C LEU A 35 9.10 -5.49 13.68
N GLU A 36 9.60 -5.65 14.91
CA GLU A 36 10.00 -6.94 15.47
C GLU A 36 8.83 -7.92 15.52
N THR A 37 7.67 -7.47 16.04
CA THR A 37 6.46 -8.30 16.10
C THR A 37 5.98 -8.67 14.70
N PHE A 38 6.05 -7.74 13.75
CA PHE A 38 5.66 -8.01 12.37
C PHE A 38 6.63 -8.96 11.67
N SER A 39 7.93 -8.79 11.88
CA SER A 39 8.97 -9.66 11.31
C SER A 39 8.86 -11.10 11.83
N SER A 40 8.51 -11.28 13.10
CA SER A 40 8.35 -12.61 13.70
C SER A 40 7.22 -13.45 13.06
N LEU A 41 6.25 -12.79 12.38
CA LEU A 41 5.21 -13.52 11.64
C LEU A 41 5.79 -14.38 10.50
N PHE A 42 6.94 -13.98 9.97
CA PHE A 42 7.59 -14.63 8.84
C PHE A 42 8.61 -15.70 9.23
N GLU A 43 8.76 -15.98 10.52
CA GLU A 43 9.55 -17.12 11.04
C GLU A 43 8.81 -18.45 10.89
N SER A 44 7.49 -18.39 10.71
CA SER A 44 6.66 -19.56 10.44
C SER A 44 6.76 -20.00 8.98
N LYS A 45 6.28 -21.22 8.66
CA LYS A 45 6.23 -21.71 7.27
C LYS A 45 5.06 -21.14 6.46
N SER A 46 4.03 -20.64 7.14
CA SER A 46 2.82 -20.10 6.51
C SER A 46 2.14 -19.09 7.45
N LEU A 47 1.31 -18.23 6.88
CA LEU A 47 0.46 -17.30 7.59
C LEU A 47 -0.95 -17.89 7.76
N ASP A 48 -1.65 -17.48 8.83
CA ASP A 48 -3.07 -17.84 8.99
C ASP A 48 -3.94 -16.85 8.20
N VAL A 49 -4.08 -17.12 6.90
CA VAL A 49 -4.83 -16.26 5.95
C VAL A 49 -6.20 -16.88 5.71
N TYR A 50 -7.24 -16.15 6.12
CA TYR A 50 -8.62 -16.54 5.83
C TYR A 50 -9.54 -15.32 5.72
N GLN A 51 -10.68 -15.52 5.08
CA GLN A 51 -11.78 -14.57 5.01
C GLN A 51 -13.05 -15.21 5.50
N SER A 52 -13.82 -14.53 6.34
CA SER A 52 -15.13 -15.03 6.75
C SER A 52 -16.13 -14.92 5.59
N LYS A 53 -16.81 -16.02 5.28
CA LYS A 53 -17.94 -16.02 4.34
C LYS A 53 -19.14 -15.31 4.97
N LYS A 54 -20.19 -15.07 4.18
CA LYS A 54 -21.44 -14.44 4.66
C LYS A 54 -22.15 -15.24 5.76
N ASP A 55 -21.96 -16.54 5.77
CA ASP A 55 -22.47 -17.48 6.77
C ASP A 55 -21.59 -17.60 8.04
N GLY A 56 -20.51 -16.81 8.10
CA GLY A 56 -19.54 -16.83 9.21
C GLY A 56 -18.48 -17.92 9.10
N THR A 57 -18.54 -18.82 8.14
CA THR A 57 -17.53 -19.88 7.97
C THR A 57 -16.22 -19.29 7.44
N PRO A 58 -15.05 -19.72 7.96
CA PRO A 58 -13.76 -19.25 7.45
C PRO A 58 -13.42 -19.95 6.12
N CYS A 59 -13.12 -19.14 5.10
CA CYS A 59 -12.47 -19.61 3.89
C CYS A 59 -10.97 -19.40 4.04
N LYS A 60 -10.21 -20.47 4.22
CA LYS A 60 -8.74 -20.42 4.34
C LYS A 60 -8.10 -20.36 2.97
N TYR A 61 -7.01 -19.60 2.86
CA TYR A 61 -6.19 -19.49 1.65
C TYR A 61 -4.83 -20.15 1.91
N SER A 62 -4.51 -21.17 1.14
CA SER A 62 -3.20 -21.85 1.19
C SER A 62 -2.10 -20.83 0.89
N ASN A 63 -1.04 -20.83 1.70
CA ASN A 63 0.10 -19.96 1.48
C ASN A 63 1.36 -20.61 2.06
N GLN A 64 2.51 -20.22 1.53
CA GLN A 64 3.79 -20.74 1.93
C GLN A 64 4.83 -19.62 1.96
N ILE A 65 5.54 -19.50 3.08
CA ILE A 65 6.71 -18.66 3.18
C ILE A 65 7.90 -19.45 2.64
N GLU A 66 8.40 -19.04 1.49
CA GLU A 66 9.49 -19.73 0.80
C GLU A 66 10.86 -19.36 1.38
N ARG A 67 11.03 -18.09 1.70
CA ARG A 67 12.29 -17.57 2.20
C ARG A 67 12.13 -16.24 2.91
N THR A 68 12.86 -16.09 4.01
CA THR A 68 13.09 -14.80 4.69
C THR A 68 14.59 -14.59 4.81
N LEU A 69 15.09 -13.45 4.37
CA LEU A 69 16.49 -13.08 4.44
C LEU A 69 16.63 -11.56 4.56
N ASP A 70 17.44 -11.11 5.54
CA ASP A 70 17.74 -9.70 5.79
C ASP A 70 16.49 -8.78 5.83
N GLY A 71 15.43 -9.24 6.48
CA GLY A 71 14.18 -8.48 6.60
C GLY A 71 13.30 -8.46 5.36
N VAL A 72 13.62 -9.28 4.34
CA VAL A 72 12.77 -9.44 3.15
C VAL A 72 12.25 -10.86 3.08
N THR A 73 10.94 -10.98 2.97
CA THR A 73 10.24 -12.26 2.90
C THR A 73 9.60 -12.45 1.54
N TYR A 74 9.84 -13.61 0.94
CA TYR A 74 9.11 -14.08 -0.22
C TYR A 74 8.11 -15.15 0.20
N LEU A 75 6.85 -14.95 -0.16
CA LEU A 75 5.78 -15.90 0.08
C LEU A 75 4.93 -16.10 -1.17
N ARG A 76 4.25 -17.23 -1.25
CA ARG A 76 3.22 -17.53 -2.24
C ARG A 76 1.87 -17.59 -1.53
N ILE A 77 0.84 -17.09 -2.20
CA ILE A 77 -0.55 -17.21 -1.75
C ILE A 77 -1.40 -17.79 -2.87
N CYS A 78 -2.20 -18.80 -2.56
CA CYS A 78 -3.06 -19.50 -3.52
C CYS A 78 -4.46 -18.88 -3.52
N ASP A 79 -5.10 -18.90 -4.70
CA ASP A 79 -6.55 -18.74 -4.84
C ASP A 79 -7.20 -20.10 -4.96
N HIS A 80 -8.44 -20.23 -4.51
CA HIS A 80 -9.26 -21.44 -4.72
C HIS A 80 -10.16 -21.20 -5.91
N ILE A 81 -9.93 -21.98 -6.97
CA ILE A 81 -10.70 -21.86 -8.20
C ILE A 81 -11.23 -23.24 -8.58
N GLU A 82 -12.55 -23.37 -8.57
CA GLU A 82 -13.24 -24.50 -9.19
C GLU A 82 -13.31 -24.28 -10.70
N ARG A 83 -12.72 -25.18 -11.48
CA ARG A 83 -12.77 -25.14 -12.95
C ARG A 83 -13.51 -26.34 -13.47
N THR A 84 -14.46 -26.08 -14.35
CA THR A 84 -15.10 -27.14 -15.13
C THR A 84 -14.16 -27.57 -16.24
N ARG A 85 -13.69 -28.81 -16.21
CA ARG A 85 -12.94 -29.43 -17.28
C ARG A 85 -13.86 -30.32 -18.10
N VAL A 86 -13.90 -30.08 -19.40
CA VAL A 86 -14.63 -30.95 -20.33
C VAL A 86 -13.64 -31.90 -20.96
N LYS A 87 -13.82 -33.21 -20.71
CA LYS A 87 -13.07 -34.27 -21.36
C LYS A 87 -14.05 -35.33 -21.85
N ASP A 88 -13.96 -35.73 -23.10
CA ASP A 88 -14.84 -36.74 -23.71
C ASP A 88 -16.33 -36.43 -23.51
N PHE A 89 -16.70 -35.16 -23.70
CA PHE A 89 -18.06 -34.60 -23.49
C PHE A 89 -18.62 -34.75 -22.06
N LYS A 90 -17.76 -35.07 -21.09
CA LYS A 90 -18.10 -35.10 -19.67
C LYS A 90 -17.49 -33.91 -18.95
N GLU A 91 -18.32 -33.23 -18.17
CA GLU A 91 -17.88 -32.14 -17.28
C GLU A 91 -17.41 -32.73 -15.96
N THR A 92 -16.20 -32.36 -15.56
CA THR A 92 -15.64 -32.66 -14.24
C THR A 92 -15.24 -31.35 -13.57
N LEU A 93 -15.58 -31.20 -12.30
CA LEU A 93 -15.06 -30.08 -11.50
C LEU A 93 -13.66 -30.44 -11.00
N GLU A 94 -12.70 -29.61 -11.32
CA GLU A 94 -11.33 -29.70 -10.81
C GLU A 94 -11.05 -28.51 -9.91
N ASP A 95 -10.69 -28.77 -8.67
CA ASP A 95 -10.16 -27.74 -7.76
C ASP A 95 -8.72 -27.46 -8.13
N THR A 96 -8.43 -26.21 -8.40
CA THR A 96 -7.06 -25.75 -8.67
C THR A 96 -6.69 -24.64 -7.70
N GLU A 97 -5.43 -24.66 -7.25
CA GLU A 97 -4.87 -23.62 -6.38
C GLU A 97 -3.77 -22.84 -7.10
N PRO A 98 -4.13 -21.99 -8.09
CA PRO A 98 -3.15 -21.13 -8.71
C PRO A 98 -2.63 -20.12 -7.67
N PHE A 99 -1.35 -19.78 -7.75
CA PHE A 99 -0.71 -18.92 -6.78
C PHE A 99 -0.10 -17.66 -7.42
N CYS A 100 0.08 -16.63 -6.62
CA CYS A 100 0.90 -15.46 -6.94
C CYS A 100 1.99 -15.25 -5.90
N ALA A 101 3.03 -14.55 -6.32
CA ALA A 101 4.14 -14.14 -5.48
C ALA A 101 3.81 -12.87 -4.68
N VAL A 102 4.26 -12.83 -3.44
CA VAL A 102 4.23 -11.65 -2.60
C VAL A 102 5.59 -11.48 -1.96
N VAL A 103 6.11 -10.26 -1.99
CA VAL A 103 7.36 -9.88 -1.33
C VAL A 103 7.04 -8.85 -0.26
N VAL A 104 7.47 -9.10 0.95
CA VAL A 104 7.31 -8.20 2.10
C VAL A 104 8.68 -7.72 2.54
N ASP A 105 8.89 -6.42 2.56
CA ASP A 105 10.11 -5.78 3.06
C ASP A 105 9.82 -5.17 4.42
N THR A 106 10.39 -5.76 5.48
CA THR A 106 10.19 -5.35 6.87
C THR A 106 11.30 -4.45 7.40
N ARG A 107 12.28 -4.09 6.57
CA ARG A 107 13.37 -3.21 6.98
C ARG A 107 12.88 -1.80 7.25
N ALA A 108 13.44 -1.17 8.29
CA ALA A 108 13.12 0.21 8.65
C ALA A 108 13.38 1.17 7.47
N GLY A 109 12.43 2.08 7.21
CA GLY A 109 12.48 3.04 6.12
C GLY A 109 11.97 2.52 4.77
N TYR A 110 11.80 1.20 4.61
CA TYR A 110 11.25 0.62 3.38
C TYR A 110 9.75 0.34 3.51
N GLU A 111 9.32 -0.47 4.46
CA GLU A 111 7.94 -0.85 4.76
C GLU A 111 7.08 -1.00 3.50
N GLN A 112 7.42 -1.98 2.67
CA GLN A 112 6.78 -2.20 1.38
C GLN A 112 6.31 -3.64 1.20
N ILE A 113 5.27 -3.79 0.40
CA ILE A 113 4.77 -5.08 -0.06
C ILE A 113 4.61 -5.00 -1.57
N ALA A 114 5.21 -5.95 -2.29
CA ALA A 114 5.01 -6.12 -3.72
C ALA A 114 4.15 -7.35 -3.97
N ILE A 115 3.04 -7.20 -4.68
CA ILE A 115 2.11 -8.29 -4.99
C ILE A 115 2.11 -8.51 -6.50
N GLU A 116 2.41 -9.73 -6.93
CA GLU A 116 2.32 -10.15 -8.31
C GLU A 116 0.89 -10.00 -8.83
N ARG A 117 0.74 -9.35 -9.99
CA ARG A 117 -0.53 -9.28 -10.69
C ARG A 117 -0.62 -10.38 -11.73
N LYS A 118 -1.34 -11.45 -11.41
CA LYS A 118 -1.53 -12.62 -12.25
C LYS A 118 -3.02 -12.81 -12.53
N SER A 119 -3.40 -12.87 -13.79
CA SER A 119 -4.81 -12.83 -14.21
C SER A 119 -5.63 -14.04 -13.78
N ASP A 120 -4.98 -15.18 -13.61
CA ASP A 120 -5.57 -16.45 -13.19
C ASP A 120 -5.61 -16.64 -11.66
N VAL A 121 -5.08 -15.68 -10.90
CA VAL A 121 -5.07 -15.66 -9.44
C VAL A 121 -5.85 -14.45 -8.94
N PHE A 122 -6.88 -14.67 -8.14
CA PHE A 122 -7.80 -13.62 -7.66
C PHE A 122 -8.31 -12.69 -8.78
N ARG A 123 -8.43 -13.20 -10.03
CA ARG A 123 -8.80 -12.44 -11.23
C ARG A 123 -7.89 -11.22 -11.49
N GLY A 124 -6.64 -11.29 -11.07
CA GLY A 124 -5.69 -10.18 -11.16
C GLY A 124 -5.94 -9.02 -10.17
N GLU A 125 -6.82 -9.22 -9.19
CA GLU A 125 -7.18 -8.23 -8.18
C GLU A 125 -6.20 -8.25 -7.00
N THR A 126 -5.08 -7.57 -7.12
CA THR A 126 -4.06 -7.50 -6.06
C THR A 126 -4.56 -6.86 -4.77
N ASP A 127 -5.63 -6.02 -4.83
CA ASP A 127 -6.25 -5.45 -3.62
C ASP A 127 -6.97 -6.49 -2.77
N LYS A 128 -7.50 -7.56 -3.38
CA LYS A 128 -8.09 -8.67 -2.62
C LYS A 128 -7.00 -9.37 -1.79
N ILE A 129 -5.86 -9.64 -2.42
CA ILE A 129 -4.71 -10.24 -1.73
C ILE A 129 -4.21 -9.31 -0.61
N ARG A 130 -4.08 -8.01 -0.90
CA ARG A 130 -3.69 -6.99 0.07
C ARG A 130 -4.63 -6.98 1.28
N ASN A 131 -5.94 -7.05 1.07
CA ASN A 131 -6.92 -7.09 2.15
C ASN A 131 -6.75 -8.37 3.01
N LEU A 132 -6.64 -9.54 2.37
CA LEU A 132 -6.43 -10.81 3.06
C LEU A 132 -5.17 -10.78 3.94
N LEU A 133 -4.08 -10.25 3.42
CA LEU A 133 -2.83 -10.12 4.16
C LEU A 133 -2.95 -9.11 5.30
N GLN A 134 -3.57 -7.95 5.05
CA GLN A 134 -3.80 -6.94 6.08
C GLN A 134 -4.63 -7.50 7.24
N ASP A 135 -5.69 -8.24 6.95
CA ASP A 135 -6.53 -8.86 7.95
C ASP A 135 -5.76 -9.94 8.74
N ALA A 136 -4.96 -10.77 8.04
CA ALA A 136 -4.12 -11.77 8.68
C ALA A 136 -3.09 -11.15 9.64
N PHE A 137 -2.39 -10.11 9.21
CA PHE A 137 -1.43 -9.39 10.05
C PHE A 137 -2.11 -8.71 11.23
N ASN A 138 -3.25 -8.05 11.01
CA ASN A 138 -3.97 -7.34 12.07
C ASN A 138 -4.48 -8.27 13.16
N ARG A 139 -4.89 -9.49 12.85
CA ARG A 139 -5.30 -10.47 13.86
C ARG A 139 -4.21 -10.79 14.88
N VAL A 140 -2.95 -10.71 14.46
CA VAL A 140 -1.81 -10.92 15.38
C VAL A 140 -1.40 -9.61 16.03
N LEU A 141 -1.18 -8.56 15.24
CA LEU A 141 -0.62 -7.29 15.70
C LEU A 141 -1.50 -6.57 16.74
N ILE A 142 -2.82 -6.72 16.66
CA ILE A 142 -3.76 -6.09 17.60
C ILE A 142 -3.53 -6.53 19.05
N ARG A 143 -3.02 -7.74 19.26
CA ARG A 143 -2.68 -8.26 20.60
C ARG A 143 -1.51 -7.51 21.23
N TYR A 144 -0.68 -6.89 20.40
CA TYR A 144 0.49 -6.12 20.81
C TYR A 144 0.24 -4.60 20.78
N GLY A 145 -1.00 -4.18 20.50
CA GLY A 145 -1.39 -2.77 20.46
C GLY A 145 -1.10 -2.07 19.14
N PHE A 146 -0.98 -2.82 18.06
CA PHE A 146 -0.74 -2.28 16.74
C PHE A 146 -1.76 -2.80 15.72
N LYS A 147 -1.96 -2.02 14.67
CA LYS A 147 -2.56 -2.45 13.41
C LYS A 147 -1.64 -2.07 12.27
N ILE A 148 -1.76 -2.75 11.16
CA ILE A 148 -1.09 -2.39 9.92
C ILE A 148 -2.12 -1.87 8.91
N ALA A 149 -1.82 -0.77 8.25
CA ALA A 149 -2.57 -0.26 7.12
C ALA A 149 -1.73 -0.41 5.87
N ILE A 150 -2.23 -1.15 4.87
CA ILE A 150 -1.54 -1.41 3.61
C ILE A 150 -2.26 -0.64 2.51
N LYS A 151 -1.57 0.31 1.87
CA LYS A 151 -2.12 1.17 0.82
C LYS A 151 -1.29 1.09 -0.45
N ARG A 152 -1.92 1.17 -1.61
CA ARG A 152 -1.19 1.24 -2.87
C ARG A 152 -0.30 2.46 -2.90
N LYS A 153 0.95 2.25 -3.28
CA LYS A 153 1.88 3.34 -3.51
C LYS A 153 1.55 4.05 -4.81
N ILE A 154 1.65 5.36 -4.79
CA ILE A 154 1.42 6.23 -5.95
C ILE A 154 2.77 6.76 -6.42
N LYS A 155 2.99 6.75 -7.74
CA LYS A 155 4.20 7.38 -8.29
C LYS A 155 4.09 8.89 -8.23
N VAL A 156 4.93 9.50 -7.41
CA VAL A 156 5.00 10.96 -7.24
C VAL A 156 5.30 11.67 -8.55
N THR A 157 6.24 11.14 -9.33
CA THR A 157 6.62 11.70 -10.65
C THR A 157 5.45 11.78 -11.60
N ASP A 158 4.62 10.74 -11.64
CA ASP A 158 3.46 10.66 -12.55
C ASP A 158 2.37 11.64 -12.12
N PHE A 159 2.18 11.87 -10.81
CA PHE A 159 1.27 12.89 -10.30
C PHE A 159 1.66 14.28 -10.81
N TRP A 160 2.92 14.68 -10.55
CA TRP A 160 3.40 15.99 -10.97
C TRP A 160 3.44 16.15 -12.48
N HIS A 161 3.79 15.08 -13.21
CA HIS A 161 3.74 15.08 -14.68
C HIS A 161 2.33 15.37 -15.18
N THR A 162 1.31 14.69 -14.65
CA THR A 162 -0.08 14.90 -15.06
C THR A 162 -0.56 16.32 -14.73
N VAL A 163 -0.28 16.81 -13.54
CA VAL A 163 -0.64 18.20 -13.17
C VAL A 163 0.03 19.20 -14.11
N HIS A 164 1.32 19.04 -14.35
CA HIS A 164 2.07 19.91 -15.26
C HIS A 164 1.52 19.87 -16.69
N GLU A 165 1.23 18.66 -17.20
CA GLU A 165 0.68 18.49 -18.56
C GLU A 165 -0.67 19.20 -18.69
N GLN A 166 -1.58 19.02 -17.75
CA GLN A 166 -2.90 19.66 -17.79
C GLN A 166 -2.79 21.18 -17.73
N VAL A 167 -2.01 21.71 -16.80
CA VAL A 167 -1.89 23.16 -16.61
C VAL A 167 -1.12 23.84 -17.74
N HIS A 168 0.03 23.26 -18.15
CA HIS A 168 0.92 23.95 -19.09
C HIS A 168 0.70 23.59 -20.57
N LYS A 169 0.47 22.31 -20.89
CA LYS A 169 0.22 21.88 -22.27
C LYS A 169 -1.25 22.10 -22.66
N ASN A 170 -2.17 21.61 -21.86
CA ASN A 170 -3.60 21.67 -22.16
C ASN A 170 -4.25 22.99 -21.75
N LYS A 171 -3.50 23.90 -21.08
CA LYS A 171 -3.98 25.19 -20.60
C LYS A 171 -5.24 25.09 -19.73
N ASP A 172 -5.39 23.98 -19.02
CA ASP A 172 -6.49 23.77 -18.09
C ASP A 172 -6.23 24.47 -16.75
N THR A 173 -7.28 24.75 -16.02
CA THR A 173 -7.22 25.48 -14.76
C THR A 173 -7.71 24.62 -13.60
N ILE A 174 -7.06 24.75 -12.45
CA ILE A 174 -7.40 24.02 -11.24
C ILE A 174 -8.42 24.85 -10.43
N ARG A 175 -9.57 24.28 -10.11
CA ARG A 175 -10.62 24.93 -9.32
C ARG A 175 -10.66 24.46 -7.88
N LYS A 176 -10.27 23.18 -7.63
CA LYS A 176 -10.38 22.58 -6.32
C LYS A 176 -9.34 21.47 -6.17
N ILE A 177 -8.75 21.36 -4.99
CA ILE A 177 -7.84 20.31 -4.61
C ILE A 177 -8.37 19.73 -3.29
N ILE A 178 -8.43 18.40 -3.20
CA ILE A 178 -8.72 17.68 -1.97
C ILE A 178 -7.53 16.77 -1.70
N ILE A 179 -6.96 16.88 -0.52
CA ILE A 179 -5.82 16.09 -0.07
C ILE A 179 -6.24 15.31 1.16
N ASP A 180 -6.31 13.98 1.02
CA ASP A 180 -6.41 13.09 2.16
C ASP A 180 -5.02 12.94 2.77
N PHE A 181 -4.88 12.99 4.07
CA PHE A 181 -3.56 12.86 4.68
C PHE A 181 -3.55 11.88 5.87
N PRO A 182 -2.36 11.31 6.21
CA PRO A 182 -2.23 10.40 7.32
C PRO A 182 -2.44 11.11 8.66
N ASP A 183 -3.12 10.44 9.60
CA ASP A 183 -3.17 10.86 10.99
C ASP A 183 -1.80 10.60 11.64
N PRO A 184 -1.04 11.63 12.03
CA PRO A 184 0.31 11.46 12.56
C PRO A 184 0.33 10.86 13.98
N ASP A 185 -0.76 10.96 14.71
CA ASP A 185 -0.85 10.40 16.05
C ASP A 185 -1.09 8.89 16.01
N LYS A 186 -1.75 8.41 14.96
CA LYS A 186 -1.99 6.99 14.73
C LYS A 186 -0.86 6.32 13.96
N ASN A 187 -0.27 7.02 12.97
CA ASN A 187 0.82 6.47 12.15
C ASN A 187 2.17 6.63 12.84
N ILE A 188 2.65 5.59 13.50
CA ILE A 188 3.89 5.64 14.27
C ILE A 188 5.16 5.72 13.42
N ASN A 189 5.12 5.21 12.19
CA ASN A 189 6.26 5.19 11.27
C ASN A 189 6.18 6.23 10.14
N LEU A 190 5.45 7.32 10.36
CA LEU A 190 5.35 8.40 9.38
C LEU A 190 6.68 9.14 9.26
N ASP A 191 7.34 8.99 8.11
CA ASP A 191 8.60 9.68 7.77
C ASP A 191 8.30 11.03 7.12
N THR A 192 8.42 12.11 7.91
CA THR A 192 8.20 13.49 7.47
C THR A 192 9.00 14.48 8.32
N SER A 193 9.14 15.70 7.82
CA SER A 193 9.83 16.78 8.57
C SER A 193 9.08 17.17 9.85
N PRO A 194 9.78 17.63 10.90
CA PRO A 194 9.15 18.08 12.14
C PRO A 194 8.07 19.14 11.92
N VAL A 195 8.32 20.12 11.04
CA VAL A 195 7.36 21.21 10.71
C VAL A 195 6.08 20.64 10.09
N MET A 196 6.21 19.72 9.14
CA MET A 196 5.06 19.04 8.53
C MET A 196 4.31 18.19 9.55
N LEU A 197 5.03 17.48 10.41
CA LEU A 197 4.43 16.68 11.47
C LEU A 197 3.59 17.52 12.42
N ASP A 198 4.08 18.70 12.82
CA ASP A 198 3.35 19.61 13.71
C ASP A 198 2.08 20.16 13.05
N SER A 199 2.16 20.52 11.77
CA SER A 199 0.99 20.93 11.01
C SER A 199 -0.07 19.82 10.92
N LEU A 200 0.33 18.59 10.65
CA LEU A 200 -0.59 17.43 10.61
C LEU A 200 -1.18 17.12 11.99
N LYS A 201 -0.42 17.27 13.08
CA LYS A 201 -0.92 17.09 14.46
C LYS A 201 -2.02 18.08 14.82
N LEU A 202 -1.92 19.32 14.34
CA LEU A 202 -2.98 20.31 14.56
C LEU A 202 -4.31 19.82 13.97
N TYR A 203 -4.30 19.35 12.72
CA TYR A 203 -5.50 18.81 12.06
C TYR A 203 -6.00 17.53 12.75
N SER A 204 -5.11 16.64 13.16
CA SER A 204 -5.45 15.45 13.93
C SER A 204 -6.13 15.78 15.26
N SER A 205 -5.64 16.81 15.95
CA SER A 205 -6.24 17.26 17.21
C SER A 205 -7.66 17.77 17.02
N ILE A 206 -7.91 18.53 15.92
CA ILE A 206 -9.26 18.98 15.55
C ILE A 206 -10.17 17.78 15.23
N ALA A 207 -9.68 16.80 14.49
CA ALA A 207 -10.45 15.59 14.18
C ALA A 207 -10.84 14.83 15.44
N LYS A 208 -9.93 14.67 16.39
CA LYS A 208 -10.22 14.02 17.68
C LYS A 208 -11.29 14.76 18.49
N LEU A 209 -11.17 16.09 18.59
CA LEU A 209 -12.16 16.90 19.31
C LEU A 209 -13.56 16.82 18.69
N THR A 210 -13.66 16.59 17.40
CA THR A 210 -14.92 16.50 16.65
C THR A 210 -15.38 15.06 16.41
N ASN A 211 -14.66 14.05 16.96
CA ASN A 211 -14.88 12.63 16.68
C ASN A 211 -14.88 12.28 15.18
N ALA A 212 -14.12 13.01 14.37
CA ALA A 212 -13.97 12.72 12.96
C ALA A 212 -13.06 11.51 12.73
N ASN A 213 -13.45 10.63 11.80
CA ASN A 213 -12.67 9.44 11.44
C ASN A 213 -11.58 9.75 10.42
N ASP A 214 -11.81 10.75 9.57
CA ASP A 214 -10.93 11.13 8.46
C ASP A 214 -10.67 12.63 8.45
N CYS A 215 -9.50 13.01 8.00
CA CYS A 215 -9.12 14.41 7.80
C CYS A 215 -8.77 14.66 6.33
N GLN A 216 -9.26 15.78 5.81
CA GLN A 216 -8.99 16.24 4.46
C GLN A 216 -8.67 17.73 4.45
N ILE A 217 -7.71 18.12 3.63
CA ILE A 217 -7.50 19.53 3.28
C ILE A 217 -8.25 19.80 1.97
N LEU A 218 -9.18 20.75 2.01
CA LEU A 218 -9.91 21.19 0.82
C LEU A 218 -9.50 22.62 0.50
N LEU A 219 -8.90 22.80 -0.67
CA LEU A 219 -8.56 24.11 -1.23
C LEU A 219 -9.49 24.36 -2.43
N SER A 220 -10.13 25.51 -2.47
CA SER A 220 -11.03 25.88 -3.57
C SER A 220 -10.87 27.34 -3.93
N THR A 221 -11.25 27.68 -5.16
CA THR A 221 -11.21 29.07 -5.64
C THR A 221 -12.52 29.45 -6.31
N THR A 222 -12.75 30.76 -6.48
CA THR A 222 -13.91 31.30 -7.20
C THR A 222 -13.82 31.01 -8.70
N LYS A 223 -14.93 31.27 -9.44
CA LYS A 223 -15.02 30.98 -10.89
C LYS A 223 -13.95 31.69 -11.72
N ASP A 224 -13.52 32.86 -11.28
CA ASP A 224 -12.62 33.74 -12.05
C ASP A 224 -11.14 33.55 -11.70
N LYS A 225 -10.83 32.67 -10.73
CA LYS A 225 -9.47 32.40 -10.28
C LYS A 225 -9.11 30.93 -10.51
N THR A 226 -7.82 30.63 -10.52
CA THR A 226 -7.29 29.28 -10.57
C THR A 226 -6.36 29.04 -9.38
N LEU A 227 -6.35 27.80 -8.86
CA LEU A 227 -5.35 27.39 -7.89
C LEU A 227 -4.03 27.09 -8.60
N THR A 228 -2.94 27.43 -7.96
CA THR A 228 -1.60 27.09 -8.43
C THR A 228 -1.14 25.84 -7.70
N LEU A 229 -0.80 24.81 -8.45
CA LEU A 229 -0.20 23.57 -7.95
C LEU A 229 1.02 23.26 -8.81
N GLN A 230 2.20 23.53 -8.25
CA GLN A 230 3.47 23.32 -8.92
C GLN A 230 4.43 22.58 -8.00
N ARG A 231 5.26 21.73 -8.57
CA ARG A 231 6.35 21.10 -7.81
C ARG A 231 7.43 22.12 -7.52
N ALA A 232 7.55 22.54 -6.28
CA ALA A 232 8.55 23.48 -5.78
C ALA A 232 8.97 23.04 -4.37
N GLU A 233 10.07 23.58 -3.86
CA GLU A 233 10.46 23.33 -2.46
C GLU A 233 9.55 24.13 -1.51
N ASN A 234 8.36 23.61 -1.25
CA ASN A 234 7.37 24.21 -0.36
C ASN A 234 6.51 23.14 0.33
N ASP A 235 5.76 23.56 1.34
CA ASP A 235 4.92 22.66 2.16
C ASP A 235 3.87 21.90 1.36
N VAL A 236 3.33 22.50 0.28
CA VAL A 236 2.33 21.84 -0.57
C VAL A 236 2.97 20.67 -1.32
N THR A 237 4.18 20.84 -1.82
CA THR A 237 4.91 19.74 -2.46
C THR A 237 5.21 18.64 -1.46
N HIS A 238 5.66 18.98 -0.27
CA HIS A 238 5.99 18.01 0.78
C HIS A 238 4.75 17.19 1.21
N ILE A 239 3.58 17.84 1.38
CA ILE A 239 2.35 17.12 1.74
C ILE A 239 1.86 16.22 0.59
N VAL A 240 1.97 16.68 -0.66
CA VAL A 240 1.62 15.88 -1.84
C VAL A 240 2.53 14.66 -1.94
N ASP A 241 3.82 14.83 -1.81
CA ASP A 241 4.81 13.75 -1.88
C ASP A 241 4.61 12.75 -0.74
N LEU A 242 4.32 13.24 0.47
CA LEU A 242 3.96 12.42 1.62
C LEU A 242 2.70 11.58 1.34
N CYS A 243 1.62 12.22 0.88
CA CYS A 243 0.37 11.54 0.57
C CYS A 243 0.55 10.46 -0.51
N CYS A 244 1.29 10.76 -1.57
CA CYS A 244 1.61 9.79 -2.61
C CYS A 244 2.42 8.61 -2.05
N ARG A 245 3.43 8.88 -1.22
CA ARG A 245 4.29 7.86 -0.60
C ARG A 245 3.49 6.88 0.25
N TYR A 246 2.55 7.39 1.03
CA TYR A 246 1.71 6.59 1.93
C TYR A 246 0.37 6.15 1.32
N GLY A 247 0.14 6.41 0.02
CA GLY A 247 -1.05 5.97 -0.71
C GLY A 247 -2.34 6.68 -0.29
N TYR A 248 -2.24 7.91 0.18
CA TYR A 248 -3.39 8.79 0.41
C TYR A 248 -3.82 9.45 -0.89
N ASN A 249 -5.12 9.64 -1.05
CA ASN A 249 -5.65 10.14 -2.30
C ASN A 249 -5.52 11.67 -2.39
N ILE A 250 -5.13 12.13 -3.59
CA ILE A 250 -5.16 13.55 -3.93
C ILE A 250 -6.10 13.68 -5.13
N SER A 251 -7.15 14.48 -4.96
CA SER A 251 -8.11 14.77 -6.03
C SER A 251 -7.91 16.20 -6.52
N VAL A 252 -7.60 16.36 -7.80
CA VAL A 252 -7.45 17.65 -8.46
C VAL A 252 -8.61 17.83 -9.43
N TYR A 253 -9.36 18.91 -9.24
CA TYR A 253 -10.51 19.25 -10.08
C TYR A 253 -10.10 20.30 -11.11
N PHE A 254 -9.94 19.85 -12.32
CA PHE A 254 -9.68 20.70 -13.49
C PHE A 254 -10.99 21.19 -14.11
N ARG A 255 -10.93 22.32 -14.81
CA ARG A 255 -12.11 22.89 -15.46
C ARG A 255 -12.55 22.09 -16.68
N GLN A 256 -11.61 21.63 -17.49
CA GLN A 256 -11.87 20.93 -18.76
C GLN A 256 -11.76 19.41 -18.58
N MET A 257 -10.66 18.91 -18.00
CA MET A 257 -10.43 17.47 -17.81
C MET A 257 -11.39 16.84 -16.80
N GLY A 258 -11.97 17.61 -15.88
CA GLY A 258 -12.78 17.09 -14.77
C GLY A 258 -11.94 16.69 -13.57
N VAL A 259 -12.28 15.56 -12.92
CA VAL A 259 -11.62 15.14 -11.68
C VAL A 259 -10.50 14.16 -11.98
N TYR A 260 -9.30 14.50 -11.54
CA TYR A 260 -8.16 13.62 -11.50
C TYR A 260 -7.96 13.11 -10.07
N ARG A 261 -7.92 11.80 -9.88
CA ARG A 261 -7.66 11.16 -8.58
C ARG A 261 -6.37 10.34 -8.68
N SER A 262 -5.39 10.68 -7.85
CA SER A 262 -4.09 10.01 -7.86
C SER A 262 -4.20 8.51 -7.61
N LYS A 263 -5.12 8.08 -6.75
CA LYS A 263 -5.33 6.67 -6.39
C LYS A 263 -5.86 5.79 -7.52
N GLU A 264 -6.57 6.37 -8.48
CA GLU A 264 -7.20 5.59 -9.57
C GLU A 264 -6.23 5.31 -10.72
N LYS A 265 -5.31 6.23 -11.02
CA LYS A 265 -4.52 6.21 -12.26
C LYS A 265 -3.04 5.89 -12.09
N MET A 266 -2.47 5.97 -10.87
CA MET A 266 -1.01 6.01 -10.68
C MET A 266 -0.49 5.02 -9.64
N ASN A 267 -0.69 3.75 -9.90
CA ASN A 267 -0.13 2.71 -9.04
C ASN A 267 1.35 2.52 -9.34
N ALA A 268 2.20 2.62 -8.33
CA ALA A 268 3.57 2.18 -8.44
C ALA A 268 3.58 0.70 -8.80
N CYS A 269 4.23 0.37 -9.89
CA CYS A 269 4.38 -1.02 -10.33
C CYS A 269 5.81 -1.26 -10.78
N TYR A 270 6.23 -2.51 -10.68
CA TYR A 270 7.49 -3.00 -11.16
C TYR A 270 7.25 -4.17 -12.12
N TRP A 271 8.04 -4.22 -13.18
CA TRP A 271 8.03 -5.31 -14.17
C TRP A 271 9.29 -6.13 -14.00
N MET A 272 9.15 -7.40 -13.73
CA MET A 272 10.25 -8.34 -13.56
C MET A 272 10.23 -9.37 -14.68
N GLU A 273 11.40 -9.74 -15.16
CA GLU A 273 11.56 -10.87 -16.08
C GLU A 273 11.36 -12.18 -15.32
N ASP A 274 10.65 -13.14 -15.91
CA ASP A 274 10.21 -14.36 -15.21
C ASP A 274 11.37 -15.27 -14.77
N ASP A 275 12.50 -15.23 -15.46
CA ASP A 275 13.73 -15.91 -15.08
C ASP A 275 14.33 -15.34 -13.78
N ILE A 276 14.21 -14.03 -13.54
CA ILE A 276 14.63 -13.40 -12.28
C ILE A 276 13.78 -13.91 -11.10
N LEU A 277 12.49 -14.17 -11.30
CA LEU A 277 11.64 -14.78 -10.27
C LEU A 277 12.09 -16.20 -9.92
N THR A 278 12.50 -16.98 -10.91
CA THR A 278 13.03 -18.32 -10.71
C THR A 278 14.39 -18.29 -10.02
N ASP A 279 15.26 -17.37 -10.41
CA ASP A 279 16.58 -17.16 -9.77
C ASP A 279 16.46 -16.54 -8.37
N PHE A 280 15.40 -15.77 -8.10
CA PHE A 280 15.12 -15.21 -6.79
C PHE A 280 14.99 -16.28 -5.72
N VAL A 281 14.24 -17.33 -6.01
CA VAL A 281 14.13 -18.50 -5.10
C VAL A 281 15.52 -19.11 -4.88
N ASN A 282 16.41 -19.01 -5.85
CA ASN A 282 17.70 -19.68 -5.82
C ASN A 282 18.88 -18.82 -5.37
N LYS A 283 19.06 -17.56 -5.74
CA LYS A 283 20.28 -16.77 -5.37
C LYS A 283 20.21 -15.24 -5.50
N ASN A 284 19.33 -14.63 -6.31
CA ASN A 284 19.48 -13.21 -6.71
C ASN A 284 18.41 -12.26 -6.14
N TRP A 285 17.90 -12.53 -4.95
CA TRP A 285 16.91 -11.72 -4.28
C TRP A 285 17.30 -10.25 -4.05
N LEU A 286 18.60 -9.94 -3.91
CA LEU A 286 19.12 -8.56 -3.80
C LEU A 286 18.75 -7.69 -5.01
N ILE A 287 18.70 -8.27 -6.21
CA ILE A 287 18.30 -7.56 -7.43
C ILE A 287 16.82 -7.18 -7.34
N MET A 288 15.97 -8.09 -6.87
CA MET A 288 14.55 -7.84 -6.71
C MET A 288 14.28 -6.76 -5.67
N VAL A 289 14.92 -6.82 -4.52
CA VAL A 289 14.79 -5.81 -3.46
C VAL A 289 15.25 -4.44 -3.94
N ARG A 290 16.37 -4.37 -4.63
CA ARG A 290 16.84 -3.13 -5.26
C ARG A 290 15.88 -2.62 -6.32
N ALA A 291 15.35 -3.50 -7.15
CA ALA A 291 14.41 -3.15 -8.20
C ALA A 291 13.07 -2.64 -7.63
N ILE A 292 12.52 -3.29 -6.60
CA ILE A 292 11.33 -2.82 -5.89
C ILE A 292 11.60 -1.45 -5.26
N HIS A 293 12.77 -1.27 -4.66
CA HIS A 293 13.18 -0.01 -4.06
C HIS A 293 13.33 1.11 -5.11
N LEU A 294 14.04 0.85 -6.22
CA LEU A 294 14.24 1.82 -7.31
C LEU A 294 12.92 2.23 -7.97
N SER A 295 12.00 1.27 -8.22
CA SER A 295 10.69 1.58 -8.79
C SER A 295 9.82 2.43 -7.86
N SER A 296 10.11 2.43 -6.56
CA SER A 296 9.36 3.20 -5.59
C SER A 296 9.82 4.64 -5.43
N TYR A 297 11.04 4.98 -5.84
CA TYR A 297 11.56 6.35 -5.79
C TYR A 297 11.54 7.05 -7.15
N GLY A 298 11.08 6.36 -8.21
CA GLY A 298 11.00 6.91 -9.55
C GLY A 298 12.34 7.47 -9.99
N GLY A 299 13.09 6.70 -10.72
CA GLY A 299 14.21 7.27 -11.45
C GLY A 299 13.74 8.33 -12.44
#